data_8bf386349a75c76874ec14fdc98cb00a
#
_entry.id   8bf386349a75c76874ec14fdc98cb00a
#
_cell.length_a   1.000
_cell.length_b   1.000
_cell.length_c   1.000
_cell.angle_alpha   90.00
_cell.angle_beta   90.00
_cell.angle_gamma   90.00
#
_symmetry.space_group_name_H-M   'P 1'
#
loop_
_entity.id
_entity.type
_entity.pdbx_description
1 polymer ?
#
loop_
_entity_poly.entity_id
_entity_poly.type
_entity_poly.pdbx_seq_one_letter_code
_entity_poly.pdbx_strand_id
1 'polypeptide(L)'
;MQISNKIYMKNLLVLLAGLSALTTIISCGQGQSTLEQKKAAIEKLKSEQATIEDKIKTLELEIASMGDSTKADDSKSKFIAVTPLMPQIFEHSIDVQGNVDGDENVTLTAKMAGSINRVYVKAGDAVKQGQTLAEIEHEIIDAQIEGLKTNLRLATELFNKQKNLWEQKVGTEIQYLQAKTNKEALEQQMNSLIETEKMYRVIAPIAGTVDEVYIKTGQTVAPGVPAIRVVNFGKLKVVADISESYASAVKSGDEALLFFPDINKKVKSTVSYTAKVIHPMSRTFGIEIYLPSENVYRPNMVTQIKIIDYKKSNAMVVPVNTIQKVDGKEVVYVAVKNGLKTIAQKREVVVGSMYHDKAEILSGL
;
A
#
# COMPACT_ATOMS: atom_id res chain seq x y z
N MET A 1 19.63 -43.91 -43.26
CA MET A 1 19.63 -42.47 -43.53
C MET A 1 20.38 -41.70 -42.44
N GLN A 2 21.59 -42.16 -42.06
CA GLN A 2 22.38 -41.62 -40.93
C GLN A 2 23.90 -41.49 -41.20
N ILE A 3 24.33 -41.50 -42.45
CA ILE A 3 25.76 -41.44 -42.83
C ILE A 3 26.13 -40.09 -43.51
N SER A 4 25.15 -39.28 -43.95
CA SER A 4 25.42 -38.03 -44.67
C SER A 4 25.73 -36.79 -43.79
N ASN A 5 25.36 -36.81 -42.51
CA ASN A 5 25.53 -35.61 -41.65
C ASN A 5 26.90 -35.47 -40.95
N LYS A 6 27.72 -36.53 -40.98
CA LYS A 6 29.03 -36.54 -40.29
C LYS A 6 30.16 -35.93 -41.12
N ILE A 7 29.98 -35.87 -42.44
CA ILE A 7 31.00 -35.33 -43.39
C ILE A 7 30.86 -33.80 -43.51
N TYR A 8 29.63 -33.26 -43.47
CA TYR A 8 29.39 -31.82 -43.50
C TYR A 8 29.85 -31.10 -42.23
N MET A 9 29.75 -31.71 -41.09
CA MET A 9 30.21 -31.08 -39.83
C MET A 9 31.74 -31.05 -39.71
N LYS A 10 32.46 -31.97 -40.31
CA LYS A 10 33.93 -32.03 -40.23
C LYS A 10 34.58 -30.96 -41.17
N ASN A 11 33.97 -30.68 -42.31
CA ASN A 11 34.44 -29.65 -43.23
C ASN A 11 34.04 -28.21 -42.79
N LEU A 12 32.95 -28.06 -42.04
CA LEU A 12 32.54 -26.79 -41.46
C LEU A 12 33.45 -26.37 -40.29
N LEU A 13 33.95 -27.33 -39.48
CA LEU A 13 34.87 -27.05 -38.39
C LEU A 13 36.30 -26.69 -38.85
N VAL A 14 36.76 -27.18 -39.98
CA VAL A 14 38.06 -26.80 -40.57
C VAL A 14 37.99 -25.43 -41.24
N LEU A 15 36.87 -25.02 -41.79
CA LEU A 15 36.65 -23.69 -42.37
C LEU A 15 36.49 -22.59 -41.29
N LEU A 16 35.91 -22.91 -40.14
CA LEU A 16 35.81 -21.99 -38.99
C LEU A 16 37.15 -21.84 -38.25
N ALA A 17 37.99 -22.88 -38.19
CA ALA A 17 39.33 -22.79 -37.59
C ALA A 17 40.32 -21.98 -38.45
N GLY A 18 40.16 -22.00 -39.81
CA GLY A 18 40.98 -21.22 -40.75
C GLY A 18 40.66 -19.73 -40.75
N LEU A 19 39.43 -19.33 -40.41
CA LEU A 19 39.00 -17.94 -40.41
C LEU A 19 39.31 -17.24 -39.08
N SER A 20 39.51 -17.98 -37.98
CA SER A 20 39.86 -17.40 -36.66
C SER A 20 41.34 -17.10 -36.49
N ALA A 21 42.22 -17.69 -37.34
CA ALA A 21 43.68 -17.48 -37.27
C ALA A 21 44.12 -16.21 -38.08
N LEU A 22 43.25 -15.65 -38.96
CA LEU A 22 43.59 -14.52 -39.77
C LEU A 22 43.10 -13.18 -39.18
N THR A 23 42.29 -13.18 -38.10
CA THR A 23 41.78 -11.96 -37.46
C THR A 23 42.57 -11.49 -36.26
N THR A 24 43.59 -12.24 -35.78
CA THR A 24 44.35 -11.87 -34.58
C THR A 24 45.67 -11.14 -34.83
N ILE A 25 46.03 -10.77 -36.11
CA ILE A 25 47.28 -10.08 -36.39
C ILE A 25 47.06 -8.61 -36.75
N ILE A 26 45.84 -8.07 -36.87
CA ILE A 26 45.58 -6.68 -37.23
C ILE A 26 45.07 -5.81 -36.07
N SER A 27 44.98 -6.29 -34.84
CA SER A 27 44.39 -5.52 -33.75
C SER A 27 45.38 -4.95 -32.69
N CYS A 28 46.68 -4.93 -32.94
CA CYS A 28 47.65 -4.45 -31.93
C CYS A 28 48.49 -3.23 -32.30
N GLY A 29 48.23 -2.56 -33.46
CA GLY A 29 49.03 -1.44 -33.91
C GLY A 29 48.32 -0.09 -34.01
N GLN A 30 46.99 -0.03 -34.05
CA GLN A 30 46.27 1.22 -34.35
C GLN A 30 45.68 1.95 -33.13
N GLY A 31 45.57 1.30 -31.97
CA GLY A 31 45.04 1.93 -30.76
C GLY A 31 46.04 2.84 -30.00
N GLN A 32 47.31 2.53 -30.10
CA GLN A 32 48.32 3.34 -29.43
C GLN A 32 48.71 4.58 -30.19
N SER A 33 48.79 4.50 -31.56
CA SER A 33 49.08 5.66 -32.40
C SER A 33 47.99 6.71 -32.37
N THR A 34 46.72 6.33 -32.29
CA THR A 34 45.60 7.26 -32.18
C THR A 34 45.47 7.91 -30.79
N LEU A 35 45.86 7.23 -29.71
CA LEU A 35 45.88 7.79 -28.38
C LEU A 35 47.03 8.80 -28.20
N GLU A 36 48.21 8.48 -28.71
CA GLU A 36 49.35 9.41 -28.69
C GLU A 36 49.12 10.62 -29.59
N GLN A 37 48.56 10.44 -30.75
CA GLN A 37 48.15 11.55 -31.64
C GLN A 37 47.11 12.45 -30.99
N LYS A 38 46.12 11.86 -30.28
CA LYS A 38 45.12 12.64 -29.57
C LYS A 38 45.73 13.37 -28.34
N LYS A 39 46.67 12.74 -27.63
CA LYS A 39 47.40 13.41 -26.53
C LYS A 39 48.24 14.56 -27.03
N ALA A 40 48.99 14.39 -28.13
CA ALA A 40 49.75 15.46 -28.77
C ALA A 40 48.86 16.59 -29.29
N ALA A 41 47.69 16.28 -29.83
CA ALA A 41 46.73 17.29 -30.24
C ALA A 41 46.17 18.08 -29.05
N ILE A 42 45.90 17.42 -27.90
CA ILE A 42 45.48 18.09 -26.66
C ILE A 42 46.57 19.00 -26.11
N GLU A 43 47.84 18.57 -26.11
CA GLU A 43 48.95 19.43 -25.71
C GLU A 43 49.13 20.64 -26.63
N LYS A 44 48.99 20.44 -27.94
CA LYS A 44 49.03 21.54 -28.89
C LYS A 44 47.88 22.55 -28.66
N LEU A 45 46.67 22.07 -28.46
CA LEU A 45 45.51 22.94 -28.15
C LEU A 45 45.68 23.68 -26.80
N LYS A 46 46.27 23.05 -25.80
CA LYS A 46 46.58 23.71 -24.51
C LYS A 46 47.64 24.79 -24.69
N SER A 47 48.67 24.57 -25.54
CA SER A 47 49.66 25.58 -25.79
C SER A 47 49.12 26.74 -26.63
N GLU A 48 48.20 26.45 -27.56
CA GLU A 48 47.46 27.49 -28.32
C GLU A 48 46.53 28.29 -27.40
N GLN A 49 45.86 27.63 -26.46
CA GLN A 49 45.04 28.29 -25.43
C GLN A 49 45.87 29.24 -24.59
N ALA A 50 47.02 28.81 -24.07
CA ALA A 50 47.90 29.65 -23.29
C ALA A 50 48.42 30.89 -24.06
N THR A 51 48.74 30.71 -25.35
CA THR A 51 49.14 31.83 -26.19
C THR A 51 48.03 32.80 -26.49
N ILE A 52 46.78 32.33 -26.61
CA ILE A 52 45.61 33.18 -26.77
C ILE A 52 45.30 33.93 -25.48
N GLU A 53 45.42 33.27 -24.31
CA GLU A 53 45.22 33.91 -23.01
C GLU A 53 46.25 35.02 -22.74
N ASP A 54 47.54 34.82 -23.13
CA ASP A 54 48.56 35.86 -23.02
C ASP A 54 48.31 37.03 -23.97
N LYS A 55 47.84 36.76 -25.21
CA LYS A 55 47.42 37.80 -26.13
C LYS A 55 46.22 38.60 -25.65
N ILE A 56 45.24 37.94 -25.04
CA ILE A 56 44.10 38.63 -24.44
C ILE A 56 44.59 39.54 -23.30
N LYS A 57 45.48 39.05 -22.42
CA LYS A 57 46.02 39.83 -21.32
C LYS A 57 46.83 41.03 -21.78
N THR A 58 47.64 40.90 -22.84
CA THR A 58 48.37 42.04 -23.44
C THR A 58 47.43 43.05 -24.08
N LEU A 59 46.41 42.62 -24.77
CA LEU A 59 45.39 43.51 -25.36
C LEU A 59 44.58 44.21 -24.26
N GLU A 60 44.23 43.53 -23.19
CA GLU A 60 43.55 44.13 -22.03
C GLU A 60 44.43 45.20 -21.33
N LEU A 61 45.72 44.97 -21.22
CA LEU A 61 46.67 46.00 -20.74
C LEU A 61 46.82 47.19 -21.70
N GLU A 62 46.85 46.95 -22.99
CA GLU A 62 46.88 48.04 -24.02
C GLU A 62 45.60 48.88 -23.97
N ILE A 63 44.41 48.25 -23.85
CA ILE A 63 43.13 48.96 -23.69
C ILE A 63 43.13 49.76 -22.38
N ALA A 64 43.61 49.21 -21.27
CA ALA A 64 43.74 49.93 -20.01
C ALA A 64 44.68 51.14 -20.09
N SER A 65 45.74 51.06 -20.92
CA SER A 65 46.70 52.17 -21.14
C SER A 65 46.15 53.28 -22.04
N MET A 66 45.17 52.99 -22.91
CA MET A 66 44.53 53.95 -23.81
C MET A 66 43.47 54.83 -23.16
N GLY A 67 43.17 54.64 -21.87
CA GLY A 67 42.35 55.59 -21.08
C GLY A 67 40.87 55.55 -21.36
N ASP A 68 40.33 54.47 -21.96
CA ASP A 68 38.91 54.31 -22.17
C ASP A 68 38.22 53.71 -20.93
N SER A 69 38.03 54.57 -19.92
CA SER A 69 37.41 54.24 -18.64
C SER A 69 35.87 54.06 -18.71
N THR A 70 35.27 54.05 -19.88
CA THR A 70 33.82 54.06 -20.03
C THR A 70 33.19 52.73 -20.47
N LYS A 71 34.03 51.66 -20.75
CA LYS A 71 33.48 50.39 -21.25
C LYS A 71 33.89 49.14 -20.47
N ALA A 72 34.51 49.29 -19.28
CA ALA A 72 35.05 48.13 -18.54
C ALA A 72 34.01 47.29 -17.80
N ASP A 73 32.69 47.59 -17.89
CA ASP A 73 31.68 46.89 -17.05
C ASP A 73 30.63 46.09 -17.82
N ASP A 74 30.65 46.14 -19.19
CA ASP A 74 29.63 45.46 -20.01
C ASP A 74 30.04 44.06 -20.47
N SER A 75 31.33 43.68 -20.31
CA SER A 75 31.83 42.35 -20.72
C SER A 75 31.51 41.22 -19.70
N LYS A 76 30.94 41.55 -18.58
CA LYS A 76 30.54 40.58 -17.53
C LYS A 76 29.02 40.37 -17.43
N SER A 77 28.24 40.97 -18.31
CA SER A 77 26.80 40.74 -18.32
C SER A 77 26.50 39.36 -18.90
N LYS A 78 25.77 38.56 -18.16
CA LYS A 78 25.26 37.25 -18.59
C LYS A 78 23.74 37.33 -18.68
N PHE A 79 23.20 36.77 -19.75
CA PHE A 79 21.75 36.58 -19.84
C PHE A 79 21.32 35.55 -18.81
N ILE A 80 20.41 35.94 -17.94
CA ILE A 80 19.82 35.08 -16.90
C ILE A 80 18.30 35.13 -17.02
N ALA A 81 17.67 33.98 -16.78
CA ALA A 81 16.22 33.93 -16.61
C ALA A 81 15.89 34.32 -15.18
N VAL A 82 14.94 35.23 -15.01
CA VAL A 82 14.44 35.65 -13.70
C VAL A 82 12.97 35.26 -13.59
N THR A 83 12.62 34.53 -12.54
CA THR A 83 11.26 34.13 -12.26
C THR A 83 10.74 34.91 -11.05
N PRO A 84 9.58 35.60 -11.17
CA PRO A 84 8.98 36.25 -10.01
C PRO A 84 8.58 35.21 -8.98
N LEU A 85 8.96 35.45 -7.74
CA LEU A 85 8.62 34.57 -6.63
C LEU A 85 7.31 35.04 -6.00
N MET A 86 6.31 34.17 -6.00
CA MET A 86 5.02 34.39 -5.34
C MET A 86 4.77 33.27 -4.32
N PRO A 87 4.14 33.57 -3.17
CA PRO A 87 3.68 32.54 -2.27
C PRO A 87 2.76 31.55 -3.01
N GLN A 88 3.02 30.27 -2.84
CA GLN A 88 2.23 29.21 -3.45
C GLN A 88 2.02 28.06 -2.45
N ILE A 89 1.11 27.14 -2.79
CA ILE A 89 0.91 25.94 -2.00
C ILE A 89 2.12 25.03 -2.23
N PHE A 90 2.76 24.61 -1.14
CA PHE A 90 3.76 23.57 -1.13
C PHE A 90 3.18 22.35 -0.42
N GLU A 91 3.20 21.21 -1.09
CA GLU A 91 2.74 19.94 -0.57
C GLU A 91 3.84 18.90 -0.77
N HIS A 92 4.20 18.22 0.31
CA HIS A 92 5.00 17.01 0.29
C HIS A 92 4.06 15.81 0.36
N SER A 93 4.32 14.78 -0.40
CA SER A 93 3.51 13.58 -0.37
C SER A 93 4.34 12.32 -0.47
N ILE A 94 3.80 11.25 0.07
CA ILE A 94 4.36 9.92 0.06
C ILE A 94 3.47 9.08 -0.86
N ASP A 95 4.07 8.55 -1.94
CA ASP A 95 3.36 7.72 -2.91
C ASP A 95 3.56 6.25 -2.54
N VAL A 96 2.48 5.54 -2.28
CA VAL A 96 2.48 4.11 -1.94
C VAL A 96 1.38 3.37 -2.70
N GLN A 97 1.53 2.07 -2.83
CA GLN A 97 0.51 1.21 -3.39
C GLN A 97 -0.25 0.51 -2.26
N GLY A 98 -1.56 0.40 -2.40
CA GLY A 98 -2.42 -0.33 -1.48
C GLY A 98 -3.42 -1.21 -2.21
N ASN A 99 -4.13 -2.02 -1.43
CA ASN A 99 -5.19 -2.87 -1.92
C ASN A 99 -6.47 -2.60 -1.15
N VAL A 100 -7.60 -2.71 -1.83
CA VAL A 100 -8.91 -2.68 -1.19
C VAL A 100 -9.11 -3.97 -0.40
N ASP A 101 -9.50 -3.84 0.85
CA ASP A 101 -9.87 -4.96 1.71
C ASP A 101 -11.29 -4.73 2.26
N GLY A 102 -12.00 -5.83 2.52
CA GLY A 102 -13.27 -5.78 3.23
C GLY A 102 -12.99 -5.74 4.73
N ASP A 103 -13.52 -4.74 5.42
CA ASP A 103 -13.38 -4.64 6.88
C ASP A 103 -13.98 -5.87 7.59
N GLU A 104 -15.02 -6.44 7.00
CA GLU A 104 -15.71 -7.64 7.46
C GLU A 104 -15.74 -8.68 6.32
N ASN A 105 -14.72 -9.55 6.26
CA ASN A 105 -14.65 -10.69 5.34
C ASN A 105 -14.53 -11.96 6.16
N VAL A 106 -15.57 -12.81 6.14
CA VAL A 106 -15.64 -14.00 6.98
C VAL A 106 -15.87 -15.23 6.14
N THR A 107 -14.95 -16.19 6.25
CA THR A 107 -15.16 -17.55 5.74
C THR A 107 -15.76 -18.40 6.84
N LEU A 108 -17.00 -18.78 6.66
CA LEU A 108 -17.76 -19.66 7.57
C LEU A 108 -17.29 -21.10 7.36
N THR A 109 -17.12 -21.82 8.47
CA THR A 109 -16.76 -23.24 8.45
C THR A 109 -17.90 -24.07 9.08
N ALA A 110 -17.98 -25.32 8.68
CA ALA A 110 -18.82 -26.29 9.37
C ALA A 110 -18.35 -26.47 10.81
N LYS A 111 -19.26 -26.43 11.79
CA LYS A 111 -18.96 -26.66 13.20
C LYS A 111 -19.12 -28.12 13.61
N MET A 112 -19.97 -28.86 12.90
CA MET A 112 -20.25 -30.26 13.14
C MET A 112 -19.95 -31.10 11.88
N ALA A 113 -19.69 -32.37 12.07
CA ALA A 113 -19.57 -33.33 10.97
C ALA A 113 -20.96 -33.83 10.58
N GLY A 114 -21.20 -34.04 9.31
CA GLY A 114 -22.45 -34.59 8.77
C GLY A 114 -22.62 -34.34 7.29
N SER A 115 -23.72 -34.81 6.73
CA SER A 115 -24.11 -34.53 5.35
C SER A 115 -24.84 -33.19 5.29
N ILE A 116 -24.59 -32.41 4.24
CA ILE A 116 -25.33 -31.16 4.01
C ILE A 116 -26.76 -31.49 3.57
N ASN A 117 -27.72 -31.20 4.40
CA ASN A 117 -29.14 -31.36 4.10
C ASN A 117 -29.59 -30.36 3.07
N ARG A 118 -29.32 -29.09 3.28
CA ARG A 118 -29.72 -27.99 2.37
C ARG A 118 -28.75 -26.82 2.40
N VAL A 119 -28.57 -26.19 1.24
CA VAL A 119 -27.90 -24.89 1.09
C VAL A 119 -28.99 -23.88 0.63
N TYR A 120 -29.16 -22.80 1.39
CA TYR A 120 -30.21 -21.81 1.20
C TYR A 120 -29.82 -20.63 0.34
N VAL A 121 -28.51 -20.48 0.04
CA VAL A 121 -27.92 -19.33 -0.64
C VAL A 121 -27.01 -19.76 -1.78
N LYS A 122 -26.80 -18.83 -2.70
CA LYS A 122 -25.85 -18.95 -3.82
C LYS A 122 -24.94 -17.73 -3.85
N ALA A 123 -23.83 -17.82 -4.58
CA ALA A 123 -22.95 -16.69 -4.80
C ALA A 123 -23.72 -15.49 -5.39
N GLY A 124 -23.50 -14.31 -4.83
CA GLY A 124 -24.20 -13.07 -5.17
C GLY A 124 -25.43 -12.73 -4.30
N ASP A 125 -25.92 -13.66 -3.47
CA ASP A 125 -27.07 -13.39 -2.61
C ASP A 125 -26.72 -12.46 -1.44
N ALA A 126 -27.58 -11.49 -1.16
CA ALA A 126 -27.47 -10.66 0.04
C ALA A 126 -28.02 -11.40 1.26
N VAL A 127 -27.28 -11.36 2.37
CA VAL A 127 -27.60 -12.05 3.62
C VAL A 127 -27.57 -11.10 4.80
N LYS A 128 -28.41 -11.39 5.82
CA LYS A 128 -28.46 -10.64 7.08
C LYS A 128 -27.68 -11.37 8.18
N GLN A 129 -27.18 -10.63 9.15
CA GLN A 129 -26.64 -11.23 10.36
C GLN A 129 -27.66 -12.14 11.04
N GLY A 130 -27.24 -13.34 11.44
CA GLY A 130 -28.09 -14.36 12.05
C GLY A 130 -28.85 -15.24 11.06
N GLN A 131 -28.77 -14.97 9.74
CA GLN A 131 -29.44 -15.78 8.72
C GLN A 131 -28.77 -17.14 8.56
N THR A 132 -29.57 -18.22 8.53
CA THR A 132 -29.10 -19.57 8.20
C THR A 132 -28.81 -19.66 6.71
N LEU A 133 -27.59 -20.09 6.38
CA LEU A 133 -27.10 -20.20 5.00
C LEU A 133 -27.08 -21.63 4.49
N ALA A 134 -26.78 -22.58 5.39
CA ALA A 134 -26.81 -24.00 5.10
C ALA A 134 -27.14 -24.79 6.38
N GLU A 135 -27.58 -26.01 6.19
CA GLU A 135 -27.99 -26.90 7.24
C GLU A 135 -27.36 -28.28 7.04
N ILE A 136 -26.72 -28.78 8.10
CA ILE A 136 -26.17 -30.14 8.19
C ILE A 136 -27.28 -31.03 8.73
N GLU A 137 -27.34 -32.26 8.33
CA GLU A 137 -28.30 -33.26 8.79
C GLU A 137 -28.25 -33.40 10.32
N HIS A 138 -29.37 -33.19 11.00
CA HIS A 138 -29.47 -33.12 12.47
C HIS A 138 -30.66 -33.93 13.05
N GLU A 139 -31.24 -34.87 12.27
CA GLU A 139 -32.40 -35.65 12.67
C GLU A 139 -32.21 -36.37 14.00
N ILE A 140 -31.00 -36.87 14.29
CA ILE A 140 -30.67 -37.54 15.56
C ILE A 140 -30.82 -36.58 16.76
N ILE A 141 -30.33 -35.36 16.62
CA ILE A 141 -30.41 -34.32 17.65
C ILE A 141 -31.85 -33.91 17.89
N ASP A 142 -32.64 -33.76 16.80
CA ASP A 142 -34.05 -33.42 16.88
C ASP A 142 -34.84 -34.47 17.63
N ALA A 143 -34.58 -35.76 17.35
CA ALA A 143 -35.20 -36.86 18.08
C ALA A 143 -34.86 -36.84 19.57
N GLN A 144 -33.60 -36.52 19.91
CA GLN A 144 -33.17 -36.39 21.33
C GLN A 144 -33.85 -35.21 22.02
N ILE A 145 -33.97 -34.07 21.36
CA ILE A 145 -34.69 -32.88 21.84
C ILE A 145 -36.16 -33.20 22.11
N GLU A 146 -36.88 -33.87 21.22
CA GLU A 146 -38.29 -34.23 21.41
C GLU A 146 -38.46 -35.25 22.54
N GLY A 147 -37.54 -36.24 22.71
CA GLY A 147 -37.54 -37.14 23.80
C GLY A 147 -37.33 -36.41 25.15
N LEU A 148 -36.33 -35.53 25.22
CA LEU A 148 -36.03 -34.75 26.45
C LEU A 148 -37.16 -33.76 26.78
N LYS A 149 -37.80 -33.16 25.81
CA LYS A 149 -38.93 -32.23 25.95
C LYS A 149 -40.13 -32.95 26.65
N THR A 150 -40.36 -34.21 26.32
CA THR A 150 -41.39 -35.01 26.97
C THR A 150 -41.05 -35.24 28.44
N ASN A 151 -39.80 -35.57 28.77
CA ASN A 151 -39.32 -35.76 30.16
C ASN A 151 -39.37 -34.44 30.95
N LEU A 152 -38.97 -33.33 30.35
CA LEU A 152 -38.99 -32.00 30.97
C LEU A 152 -40.46 -31.58 31.29
N ARG A 153 -41.39 -31.88 30.39
CA ARG A 153 -42.83 -31.61 30.64
C ARG A 153 -43.34 -32.36 31.86
N LEU A 154 -43.02 -33.66 32.00
CA LEU A 154 -43.40 -34.46 33.19
C LEU A 154 -42.77 -33.90 34.46
N ALA A 155 -41.44 -33.59 34.44
CA ALA A 155 -40.73 -33.02 35.58
C ALA A 155 -41.32 -31.66 36.00
N THR A 156 -41.70 -30.82 35.00
CA THR A 156 -42.35 -29.52 35.24
C THR A 156 -43.72 -29.68 35.88
N GLU A 157 -44.54 -30.65 35.45
CA GLU A 157 -45.82 -30.95 36.09
C GLU A 157 -45.67 -31.44 37.50
N LEU A 158 -44.68 -32.34 37.74
CA LEU A 158 -44.39 -32.85 39.11
C LEU A 158 -43.89 -31.71 40.03
N PHE A 159 -42.99 -30.88 39.53
CA PHE A 159 -42.51 -29.69 40.25
C PHE A 159 -43.68 -28.78 40.65
N ASN A 160 -44.58 -28.45 39.70
CA ASN A 160 -45.70 -27.58 39.97
C ASN A 160 -46.66 -28.19 41.05
N LYS A 161 -46.90 -29.50 40.99
CA LYS A 161 -47.68 -30.19 42.05
C LYS A 161 -47.01 -30.14 43.41
N GLN A 162 -45.69 -30.44 43.47
CA GLN A 162 -44.93 -30.38 44.73
C GLN A 162 -44.83 -28.97 45.28
N LYS A 163 -44.65 -27.97 44.42
CA LYS A 163 -44.66 -26.56 44.80
C LYS A 163 -45.98 -26.12 45.41
N ASN A 164 -47.11 -26.48 44.77
CA ASN A 164 -48.47 -26.17 45.29
C ASN A 164 -48.71 -26.85 46.69
N LEU A 165 -48.31 -28.12 46.85
CA LEU A 165 -48.41 -28.82 48.13
C LEU A 165 -47.55 -28.18 49.25
N TRP A 166 -46.34 -27.78 48.89
CA TRP A 166 -45.41 -27.08 49.81
C TRP A 166 -45.96 -25.71 50.22
N GLU A 167 -46.48 -24.92 49.29
CA GLU A 167 -47.11 -23.62 49.55
C GLU A 167 -48.34 -23.75 50.48
N GLN A 168 -49.07 -24.85 50.37
CA GLN A 168 -50.22 -25.17 51.25
C GLN A 168 -49.77 -25.80 52.53
N LYS A 169 -48.42 -25.91 52.83
CA LYS A 169 -47.87 -26.57 53.98
C LYS A 169 -48.24 -28.07 54.12
N VAL A 170 -48.50 -28.72 53.02
CA VAL A 170 -48.78 -30.15 52.85
C VAL A 170 -47.59 -30.77 52.13
N GLY A 171 -46.82 -31.61 52.71
CA GLY A 171 -45.61 -32.21 52.14
C GLY A 171 -44.30 -31.74 52.77
N THR A 172 -43.22 -32.33 52.30
CA THR A 172 -41.88 -32.01 52.82
C THR A 172 -41.11 -31.10 51.88
N GLU A 173 -40.27 -30.21 52.44
CA GLU A 173 -39.37 -29.36 51.71
C GLU A 173 -38.44 -30.17 50.79
N ILE A 174 -38.00 -31.35 51.26
CA ILE A 174 -37.14 -32.25 50.51
C ILE A 174 -37.79 -32.67 49.18
N GLN A 175 -39.09 -33.05 49.19
CA GLN A 175 -39.81 -33.43 47.96
C GLN A 175 -39.94 -32.26 46.97
N TYR A 176 -40.21 -31.07 47.49
CA TYR A 176 -40.24 -29.86 46.66
C TYR A 176 -38.85 -29.57 46.02
N LEU A 177 -37.78 -29.60 46.83
CA LEU A 177 -36.41 -29.36 46.35
C LEU A 177 -35.96 -30.43 45.35
N GLN A 178 -36.28 -31.71 45.56
CA GLN A 178 -35.99 -32.78 44.63
C GLN A 178 -36.70 -32.56 43.28
N ALA A 179 -37.99 -32.23 43.28
CA ALA A 179 -38.74 -31.96 42.05
C ALA A 179 -38.20 -30.71 41.32
N LYS A 180 -37.81 -29.66 42.05
CA LYS A 180 -37.19 -28.46 41.55
C LYS A 180 -35.85 -28.77 40.87
N THR A 181 -34.94 -29.44 41.59
CA THR A 181 -33.61 -29.76 41.06
C THR A 181 -33.67 -30.66 39.81
N ASN A 182 -34.58 -31.66 39.81
CA ASN A 182 -34.79 -32.54 38.68
C ASN A 182 -35.27 -31.74 37.42
N LYS A 183 -36.25 -30.84 37.61
CA LYS A 183 -36.71 -29.95 36.52
C LYS A 183 -35.57 -29.08 36.01
N GLU A 184 -34.82 -28.40 36.91
CA GLU A 184 -33.71 -27.53 36.54
C GLU A 184 -32.59 -28.29 35.81
N ALA A 185 -32.27 -29.50 36.22
CA ALA A 185 -31.30 -30.36 35.56
C ALA A 185 -31.72 -30.69 34.10
N LEU A 186 -32.98 -31.05 33.89
CA LEU A 186 -33.52 -31.34 32.57
C LEU A 186 -33.59 -30.07 31.69
N GLU A 187 -33.87 -28.90 32.29
CA GLU A 187 -33.82 -27.62 31.58
C GLU A 187 -32.39 -27.32 31.09
N GLN A 188 -31.37 -27.53 31.94
CA GLN A 188 -29.98 -27.33 31.51
C GLN A 188 -29.58 -28.32 30.42
N GLN A 189 -30.00 -29.58 30.52
CA GLN A 189 -29.74 -30.57 29.47
C GLN A 189 -30.44 -30.20 28.15
N MET A 190 -31.68 -29.69 28.22
CA MET A 190 -32.41 -29.19 27.05
C MET A 190 -31.66 -28.03 26.39
N ASN A 191 -31.21 -27.03 27.14
CA ASN A 191 -30.45 -25.90 26.65
C ASN A 191 -29.16 -26.37 25.97
N SER A 192 -28.46 -27.35 26.53
CA SER A 192 -27.24 -27.93 25.96
C SER A 192 -27.51 -28.59 24.58
N LEU A 193 -28.60 -29.33 24.44
CA LEU A 193 -28.98 -29.95 23.16
C LEU A 193 -29.39 -28.91 22.10
N ILE A 194 -30.13 -27.88 22.53
CA ILE A 194 -30.48 -26.76 21.61
C ILE A 194 -29.24 -26.02 21.11
N GLU A 195 -28.25 -25.76 21.97
CA GLU A 195 -27.00 -25.15 21.54
C GLU A 195 -26.20 -26.09 20.61
N THR A 196 -26.25 -27.40 20.84
CA THR A 196 -25.65 -28.39 19.95
C THR A 196 -26.37 -28.41 18.59
N GLU A 197 -27.71 -28.35 18.55
CA GLU A 197 -28.48 -28.28 17.32
C GLU A 197 -28.13 -27.03 16.49
N LYS A 198 -27.94 -25.88 17.14
CA LYS A 198 -27.50 -24.66 16.44
C LYS A 198 -26.15 -24.83 15.73
N MET A 199 -25.29 -25.74 16.19
CA MET A 199 -23.99 -25.99 15.55
C MET A 199 -24.11 -26.74 14.22
N TYR A 200 -25.27 -27.37 13.95
CA TYR A 200 -25.57 -28.01 12.68
C TYR A 200 -26.02 -27.00 11.60
N ARG A 201 -26.14 -25.73 11.97
CA ARG A 201 -26.48 -24.65 11.01
C ARG A 201 -25.27 -23.78 10.75
N VAL A 202 -25.04 -23.48 9.48
CA VAL A 202 -24.07 -22.46 9.06
C VAL A 202 -24.81 -21.12 9.03
N ILE A 203 -24.50 -20.25 9.98
CA ILE A 203 -25.20 -18.97 10.21
C ILE A 203 -24.26 -17.81 9.86
N ALA A 204 -24.78 -16.79 9.16
CA ALA A 204 -24.03 -15.58 8.86
C ALA A 204 -23.76 -14.76 10.14
N PRO A 205 -22.48 -14.50 10.52
CA PRO A 205 -22.14 -13.67 11.68
C PRO A 205 -22.25 -12.18 11.38
N ILE A 206 -22.25 -11.80 10.10
CA ILE A 206 -22.33 -10.42 9.60
C ILE A 206 -23.39 -10.32 8.50
N ALA A 207 -23.90 -9.12 8.27
CA ALA A 207 -24.66 -8.82 7.07
C ALA A 207 -23.70 -8.57 5.90
N GLY A 208 -24.03 -9.04 4.70
CA GLY A 208 -23.15 -8.88 3.54
C GLY A 208 -23.68 -9.60 2.31
N THR A 209 -22.79 -9.91 1.40
CA THR A 209 -23.08 -10.69 0.19
C THR A 209 -22.28 -11.98 0.22
N VAL A 210 -22.91 -13.07 -0.18
CA VAL A 210 -22.25 -14.36 -0.37
C VAL A 210 -21.30 -14.24 -1.56
N ASP A 211 -20.02 -14.40 -1.31
CA ASP A 211 -18.99 -14.35 -2.35
C ASP A 211 -18.80 -15.74 -2.97
N GLU A 212 -18.56 -16.75 -2.13
CA GLU A 212 -18.39 -18.12 -2.59
C GLU A 212 -19.13 -19.13 -1.70
N VAL A 213 -19.61 -20.20 -2.31
CA VAL A 213 -20.25 -21.35 -1.65
C VAL A 213 -19.40 -22.58 -1.98
N TYR A 214 -18.69 -23.12 -0.99
CA TYR A 214 -17.78 -24.26 -1.16
C TYR A 214 -18.47 -25.63 -0.99
N ILE A 215 -19.65 -25.64 -0.39
CA ILE A 215 -20.41 -26.85 -0.05
C ILE A 215 -21.62 -27.06 -0.98
N LYS A 216 -22.00 -28.32 -1.12
CA LYS A 216 -23.18 -28.72 -1.91
C LYS A 216 -24.10 -29.62 -1.10
N THR A 217 -25.39 -29.57 -1.35
CA THR A 217 -26.37 -30.51 -0.79
C THR A 217 -25.95 -31.96 -1.06
N GLY A 218 -26.01 -32.79 -0.04
CA GLY A 218 -25.57 -34.19 -0.07
C GLY A 218 -24.06 -34.40 0.16
N GLN A 219 -23.25 -33.34 0.23
CA GLN A 219 -21.83 -33.43 0.53
C GLN A 219 -21.59 -33.66 2.04
N THR A 220 -20.69 -34.57 2.38
CA THR A 220 -20.22 -34.74 3.76
C THR A 220 -19.18 -33.68 4.11
N VAL A 221 -19.34 -33.04 5.25
CA VAL A 221 -18.43 -32.03 5.79
C VAL A 221 -17.92 -32.44 7.18
N ALA A 222 -16.75 -31.90 7.54
CA ALA A 222 -16.14 -32.07 8.84
C ALA A 222 -15.91 -30.67 9.51
N PRO A 223 -15.76 -30.61 10.83
CA PRO A 223 -15.45 -29.38 11.54
C PRO A 223 -14.21 -28.68 10.96
N GLY A 224 -14.30 -27.35 10.76
CA GLY A 224 -13.22 -26.55 10.20
C GLY A 224 -13.17 -26.48 8.66
N VAL A 225 -13.95 -27.31 7.96
CA VAL A 225 -14.03 -27.22 6.48
C VAL A 225 -14.73 -25.92 6.07
N PRO A 226 -14.13 -25.10 5.17
CA PRO A 226 -14.76 -23.92 4.61
C PRO A 226 -16.12 -24.26 3.97
N ALA A 227 -17.15 -23.50 4.33
CA ALA A 227 -18.50 -23.72 3.84
C ALA A 227 -18.97 -22.59 2.93
N ILE A 228 -18.98 -21.36 3.41
CA ILE A 228 -19.50 -20.19 2.69
C ILE A 228 -18.65 -18.98 3.07
N ARG A 229 -18.28 -18.14 2.08
CA ARG A 229 -17.62 -16.86 2.31
C ARG A 229 -18.64 -15.73 2.16
N VAL A 230 -18.70 -14.88 3.18
CA VAL A 230 -19.55 -13.68 3.22
C VAL A 230 -18.67 -12.46 3.34
N VAL A 231 -18.92 -11.47 2.47
CA VAL A 231 -18.17 -10.21 2.41
C VAL A 231 -19.12 -9.03 2.57
N ASN A 232 -18.76 -8.10 3.43
CA ASN A 232 -19.49 -6.84 3.59
C ASN A 232 -18.88 -5.77 2.68
N PHE A 233 -19.52 -5.52 1.53
CA PHE A 233 -19.09 -4.48 0.59
C PHE A 233 -19.47 -3.06 1.03
N GLY A 234 -20.25 -2.90 2.09
CA GLY A 234 -20.64 -1.59 2.61
C GLY A 234 -19.53 -0.91 3.45
N LYS A 235 -18.54 -1.68 3.88
CA LYS A 235 -17.42 -1.22 4.69
C LYS A 235 -16.10 -1.68 4.07
N LEU A 236 -15.71 -1.03 2.99
CA LEU A 236 -14.42 -1.29 2.37
C LEU A 236 -13.39 -0.28 2.86
N LYS A 237 -12.16 -0.75 3.01
CA LYS A 237 -10.99 0.07 3.33
C LYS A 237 -9.85 -0.25 2.38
N VAL A 238 -8.97 0.70 2.19
CA VAL A 238 -7.68 0.47 1.54
C VAL A 238 -6.66 0.19 2.63
N VAL A 239 -5.90 -0.87 2.46
CA VAL A 239 -4.76 -1.21 3.30
C VAL A 239 -3.48 -1.04 2.49
N ALA A 240 -2.46 -0.47 3.13
CA ALA A 240 -1.14 -0.31 2.52
C ALA A 240 -0.04 -0.41 3.58
N ASP A 241 1.13 -0.87 3.14
CA ASP A 241 2.32 -0.96 3.96
C ASP A 241 3.29 0.17 3.61
N ILE A 242 3.66 0.97 4.59
CA ILE A 242 4.55 2.12 4.45
C ILE A 242 5.89 1.82 5.11
N SER A 243 7.00 2.26 4.47
CA SER A 243 8.33 2.12 5.06
C SER A 243 8.43 2.82 6.42
N GLU A 244 9.14 2.21 7.37
CA GLU A 244 9.40 2.77 8.72
C GLU A 244 10.04 4.15 8.68
N SER A 245 10.74 4.52 7.60
CA SER A 245 11.33 5.85 7.43
C SER A 245 10.30 6.98 7.50
N TYR A 246 9.03 6.68 7.22
CA TYR A 246 7.93 7.64 7.27
C TYR A 246 7.08 7.54 8.55
N ALA A 247 7.48 6.71 9.53
CA ALA A 247 6.69 6.46 10.74
C ALA A 247 6.44 7.70 11.61
N SER A 248 7.33 8.70 11.54
CA SER A 248 7.16 9.98 12.23
C SER A 248 6.33 10.99 11.42
N ALA A 249 6.27 10.84 10.10
CA ALA A 249 5.63 11.76 9.18
C ALA A 249 4.13 11.44 9.00
N VAL A 250 3.80 10.15 8.75
CA VAL A 250 2.42 9.73 8.48
C VAL A 250 1.61 9.56 9.77
N LYS A 251 0.45 10.21 9.82
CA LYS A 251 -0.43 10.20 10.99
C LYS A 251 -1.88 9.93 10.57
N SER A 252 -2.65 9.38 11.51
CA SER A 252 -4.10 9.34 11.37
C SER A 252 -4.65 10.77 11.24
N GLY A 253 -5.51 11.00 10.23
CA GLY A 253 -6.05 12.30 9.87
C GLY A 253 -5.37 12.95 8.66
N ASP A 254 -4.20 12.48 8.22
CA ASP A 254 -3.52 13.02 7.04
C ASP A 254 -4.38 12.84 5.78
N GLU A 255 -4.38 13.85 4.93
CA GLU A 255 -5.11 13.83 3.66
C GLU A 255 -4.50 12.79 2.72
N ALA A 256 -5.34 11.93 2.16
CA ALA A 256 -4.94 10.88 1.22
C ALA A 256 -5.72 10.98 -0.08
N LEU A 257 -5.02 10.97 -1.19
CA LEU A 257 -5.60 10.91 -2.52
C LEU A 257 -5.40 9.50 -3.09
N LEU A 258 -6.51 8.79 -3.27
CA LEU A 258 -6.54 7.43 -3.81
C LEU A 258 -6.80 7.50 -5.31
N PHE A 259 -6.04 6.77 -6.09
CA PHE A 259 -6.28 6.59 -7.52
C PHE A 259 -6.42 5.11 -7.83
N PHE A 260 -7.54 4.74 -8.41
CA PHE A 260 -7.88 3.38 -8.85
C PHE A 260 -7.70 3.29 -10.36
N PRO A 261 -6.59 2.71 -10.86
CA PRO A 261 -6.32 2.65 -12.30
C PRO A 261 -7.39 1.88 -13.07
N ASP A 262 -7.87 0.74 -12.52
CA ASP A 262 -8.79 -0.17 -13.18
C ASP A 262 -10.15 0.47 -13.53
N ILE A 263 -10.58 1.43 -12.72
CA ILE A 263 -11.86 2.15 -12.89
C ILE A 263 -11.66 3.63 -13.20
N ASN A 264 -10.39 4.07 -13.38
CA ASN A 264 -9.98 5.46 -13.63
C ASN A 264 -10.64 6.46 -12.67
N LYS A 265 -10.68 6.13 -11.37
CA LYS A 265 -11.36 6.93 -10.35
C LYS A 265 -10.38 7.49 -9.33
N LYS A 266 -10.52 8.77 -9.00
CA LYS A 266 -9.80 9.46 -7.93
C LYS A 266 -10.74 9.71 -6.76
N VAL A 267 -10.29 9.42 -5.56
CA VAL A 267 -11.04 9.60 -4.31
C VAL A 267 -10.17 10.35 -3.32
N LYS A 268 -10.73 11.38 -2.71
CA LYS A 268 -10.10 12.05 -1.57
C LYS A 268 -10.64 11.39 -0.30
N SER A 269 -9.74 11.03 0.59
CA SER A 269 -10.05 10.46 1.90
C SER A 269 -8.99 10.90 2.91
N THR A 270 -9.00 10.32 4.08
CA THR A 270 -7.99 10.57 5.12
C THR A 270 -7.48 9.24 5.66
N VAL A 271 -6.23 9.23 6.12
CA VAL A 271 -5.67 8.09 6.83
C VAL A 271 -6.47 7.88 8.11
N SER A 272 -7.19 6.78 8.19
CA SER A 272 -8.08 6.47 9.33
C SER A 272 -7.32 5.84 10.49
N TYR A 273 -6.34 5.00 10.16
CA TYR A 273 -5.53 4.29 11.13
C TYR A 273 -4.09 4.14 10.67
N THR A 274 -3.15 4.21 11.61
CA THR A 274 -1.73 3.90 11.41
C THR A 274 -1.29 2.89 12.45
N ALA A 275 -0.69 1.79 12.02
CA ALA A 275 -0.18 0.77 12.93
C ALA A 275 1.00 1.32 13.75
N LYS A 276 0.98 1.04 15.06
CA LYS A 276 2.06 1.45 15.99
C LYS A 276 3.23 0.47 16.00
N VAL A 277 3.05 -0.71 15.43
CA VAL A 277 4.04 -1.77 15.40
C VAL A 277 4.62 -1.87 14.00
N ILE A 278 5.94 -1.86 13.91
CA ILE A 278 6.67 -2.05 12.67
C ILE A 278 6.88 -3.55 12.45
N HIS A 279 6.56 -4.04 11.27
CA HIS A 279 6.78 -5.43 10.91
C HIS A 279 8.29 -5.70 10.77
N PRO A 280 8.86 -6.64 11.55
CA PRO A 280 10.32 -6.76 11.68
C PRO A 280 11.03 -7.22 10.39
N MET A 281 10.36 -8.01 9.54
CA MET A 281 10.95 -8.54 8.31
C MET A 281 10.86 -7.54 7.15
N SER A 282 9.71 -6.91 6.94
CA SER A 282 9.50 -5.96 5.83
C SER A 282 9.92 -4.54 6.18
N ARG A 283 10.11 -4.21 7.47
CA ARG A 283 10.42 -2.85 7.95
C ARG A 283 9.37 -1.85 7.49
N THR A 284 8.10 -2.26 7.58
CA THR A 284 6.94 -1.47 7.21
C THR A 284 5.93 -1.41 8.35
N PHE A 285 5.06 -0.41 8.32
CA PHE A 285 3.88 -0.33 9.17
C PHE A 285 2.63 -0.16 8.31
N GLY A 286 1.53 -0.78 8.73
CA GLY A 286 0.26 -0.75 8.00
C GLY A 286 -0.50 0.55 8.23
N ILE A 287 -1.20 1.00 7.20
CA ILE A 287 -2.20 2.07 7.28
C ILE A 287 -3.54 1.58 6.75
N GLU A 288 -4.62 2.20 7.20
CA GLU A 288 -5.96 1.96 6.71
C GLU A 288 -6.64 3.28 6.33
N ILE A 289 -7.37 3.26 5.22
CA ILE A 289 -8.13 4.39 4.69
C ILE A 289 -9.51 3.89 4.31
N TYR A 290 -10.57 4.35 4.99
CA TYR A 290 -11.93 3.94 4.64
C TYR A 290 -12.38 4.56 3.32
N LEU A 291 -13.08 3.73 2.55
CA LEU A 291 -13.68 4.13 1.28
C LEU A 291 -15.14 4.56 1.49
N PRO A 292 -15.64 5.48 0.67
CA PRO A 292 -17.08 5.73 0.61
C PRO A 292 -17.82 4.47 0.13
N SER A 293 -19.03 4.25 0.69
CA SER A 293 -19.86 3.10 0.32
C SER A 293 -20.41 3.25 -1.09
N GLU A 294 -19.70 2.68 -2.05
CA GLU A 294 -20.07 2.67 -3.45
C GLU A 294 -19.83 1.27 -4.06
N ASN A 295 -20.75 0.81 -4.90
CA ASN A 295 -20.70 -0.53 -5.50
C ASN A 295 -19.61 -0.73 -6.56
N VAL A 296 -18.80 0.29 -6.84
CA VAL A 296 -17.72 0.21 -7.83
C VAL A 296 -16.43 -0.40 -7.28
N TYR A 297 -16.23 -0.32 -5.95
CA TYR A 297 -15.06 -0.88 -5.29
C TYR A 297 -15.23 -2.37 -5.04
N ARG A 298 -14.19 -3.12 -5.26
CA ARG A 298 -14.14 -4.56 -5.01
C ARG A 298 -12.91 -4.92 -4.18
N PRO A 299 -13.01 -5.89 -3.27
CA PRO A 299 -11.84 -6.43 -2.58
C PRO A 299 -10.75 -6.84 -3.57
N ASN A 300 -9.50 -6.70 -3.15
CA ASN A 300 -8.27 -6.93 -3.92
C ASN A 300 -8.02 -5.96 -5.10
N MET A 301 -8.85 -4.93 -5.29
CA MET A 301 -8.50 -3.85 -6.23
C MET A 301 -7.25 -3.13 -5.76
N VAL A 302 -6.35 -2.89 -6.72
CA VAL A 302 -5.12 -2.13 -6.48
C VAL A 302 -5.40 -0.64 -6.55
N THR A 303 -4.82 0.14 -5.65
CA THR A 303 -4.91 1.60 -5.66
C THR A 303 -3.55 2.23 -5.42
N GLN A 304 -3.31 3.35 -6.08
CA GLN A 304 -2.18 4.24 -5.79
C GLN A 304 -2.65 5.26 -4.75
N ILE A 305 -1.89 5.40 -3.69
CA ILE A 305 -2.20 6.26 -2.56
C ILE A 305 -1.16 7.37 -2.53
N LYS A 306 -1.60 8.61 -2.52
CA LYS A 306 -0.78 9.77 -2.30
C LYS A 306 -1.16 10.37 -0.95
N ILE A 307 -0.30 10.20 0.06
CA ILE A 307 -0.51 10.72 1.42
C ILE A 307 0.18 12.06 1.52
N ILE A 308 -0.55 13.10 1.88
CA ILE A 308 -0.01 14.45 2.07
C ILE A 308 0.40 14.57 3.54
N ASP A 309 1.69 14.42 3.82
CA ASP A 309 2.26 14.47 5.16
C ASP A 309 2.70 15.87 5.58
N TYR A 310 2.86 16.78 4.60
CA TYR A 310 3.15 18.18 4.85
C TYR A 310 2.48 19.09 3.82
N LYS A 311 1.83 20.13 4.29
CA LYS A 311 1.14 21.13 3.45
C LYS A 311 1.27 22.52 4.03
N LYS A 312 1.69 23.49 3.21
CA LYS A 312 1.76 24.90 3.57
C LYS A 312 1.17 25.75 2.46
N SER A 313 0.14 26.53 2.80
CA SER A 313 -0.63 27.29 1.80
C SER A 313 0.11 28.51 1.24
N ASN A 314 1.00 29.14 2.03
CA ASN A 314 1.74 30.33 1.68
C ASN A 314 3.26 30.08 1.82
N ALA A 315 3.79 29.11 1.07
CA ALA A 315 5.21 28.82 1.05
C ALA A 315 5.92 29.62 -0.04
N MET A 316 7.11 30.13 0.28
CA MET A 316 8.03 30.65 -0.73
C MET A 316 8.77 29.44 -1.33
N VAL A 317 8.48 29.12 -2.59
CA VAL A 317 8.98 27.91 -3.24
C VAL A 317 9.86 28.27 -4.42
N VAL A 318 11.06 27.70 -4.43
CA VAL A 318 12.02 27.88 -5.52
C VAL A 318 12.35 26.52 -6.17
N PRO A 319 12.75 26.48 -7.45
CA PRO A 319 13.30 25.27 -8.03
C PRO A 319 14.61 24.86 -7.31
N VAL A 320 14.78 23.58 -7.03
CA VAL A 320 15.97 23.06 -6.30
C VAL A 320 17.28 23.44 -7.00
N ASN A 321 17.30 23.50 -8.33
CA ASN A 321 18.45 23.89 -9.14
C ASN A 321 18.91 25.35 -8.96
N THR A 322 18.07 26.20 -8.35
CA THR A 322 18.43 27.61 -8.04
C THR A 322 19.16 27.76 -6.71
N ILE A 323 19.15 26.72 -5.87
CA ILE A 323 19.84 26.72 -4.58
C ILE A 323 21.28 26.26 -4.81
N GLN A 324 22.22 27.06 -4.35
CA GLN A 324 23.65 26.75 -4.43
C GLN A 324 24.23 26.69 -3.01
N LYS A 325 25.25 25.84 -2.85
CA LYS A 325 25.97 25.75 -1.59
C LYS A 325 27.31 26.48 -1.74
N VAL A 326 27.45 27.61 -1.06
CA VAL A 326 28.65 28.43 -1.08
C VAL A 326 29.13 28.58 0.35
N ASP A 327 30.41 28.23 0.61
CA ASP A 327 31.03 28.27 1.93
C ASP A 327 30.23 27.52 3.01
N GLY A 328 29.61 26.39 2.62
CA GLY A 328 28.82 25.58 3.53
C GLY A 328 27.38 26.10 3.78
N LYS A 329 27.03 27.25 3.22
CA LYS A 329 25.70 27.89 3.37
C LYS A 329 24.88 27.76 2.09
N GLU A 330 23.59 27.62 2.25
CA GLU A 330 22.63 27.58 1.14
C GLU A 330 22.29 29.01 0.72
N VAL A 331 22.43 29.29 -0.57
CA VAL A 331 22.24 30.64 -1.12
C VAL A 331 21.40 30.59 -2.39
N VAL A 332 20.65 31.66 -2.63
CA VAL A 332 19.92 31.93 -3.87
C VAL A 332 20.34 33.29 -4.39
N TYR A 333 20.33 33.44 -5.73
CA TYR A 333 20.58 34.73 -6.35
C TYR A 333 19.27 35.44 -6.68
N VAL A 334 19.11 36.63 -6.13
CA VAL A 334 17.93 37.47 -6.31
C VAL A 334 18.27 38.64 -7.24
N ALA A 335 17.44 38.88 -8.25
CA ALA A 335 17.61 40.02 -9.13
C ALA A 335 17.17 41.31 -8.43
N VAL A 336 18.12 42.22 -8.19
CA VAL A 336 17.87 43.51 -7.55
C VAL A 336 18.18 44.63 -8.54
N LYS A 337 17.26 45.59 -8.66
CA LYS A 337 17.50 46.80 -9.46
C LYS A 337 18.48 47.72 -8.77
N ASN A 338 19.59 48.05 -9.42
CA ASN A 338 20.55 49.04 -8.96
C ASN A 338 20.71 50.10 -10.07
N GLY A 339 19.94 51.18 -9.95
CA GLY A 339 19.81 52.19 -10.98
C GLY A 339 19.21 51.63 -12.27
N LEU A 340 19.92 51.78 -13.38
CA LEU A 340 19.52 51.28 -14.69
C LEU A 340 19.90 49.82 -14.98
N LYS A 341 20.69 49.22 -14.05
CA LYS A 341 21.16 47.82 -14.20
C LYS A 341 20.45 46.91 -13.21
N THR A 342 20.24 45.67 -13.60
CA THR A 342 19.79 44.59 -12.69
C THR A 342 20.99 43.74 -12.31
N ILE A 343 21.25 43.60 -11.03
CA ILE A 343 22.35 42.79 -10.50
C ILE A 343 21.80 41.55 -9.78
N ALA A 344 22.56 40.44 -9.88
CA ALA A 344 22.26 39.22 -9.11
C ALA A 344 22.89 39.35 -7.73
N GLN A 345 22.05 39.53 -6.71
CA GLN A 345 22.49 39.60 -5.32
C GLN A 345 22.40 38.24 -4.65
N LYS A 346 23.51 37.76 -4.12
CA LYS A 346 23.55 36.54 -3.32
C LYS A 346 22.82 36.76 -1.99
N ARG A 347 21.85 35.91 -1.64
CA ARG A 347 21.17 35.89 -0.35
C ARG A 347 21.29 34.51 0.27
N GLU A 348 21.68 34.47 1.52
CA GLU A 348 21.66 33.27 2.35
C GLU A 348 20.22 32.94 2.72
N VAL A 349 19.82 31.68 2.54
CA VAL A 349 18.47 31.20 2.78
C VAL A 349 18.46 29.99 3.68
N VAL A 350 17.38 29.83 4.41
CA VAL A 350 17.10 28.62 5.17
C VAL A 350 16.11 27.79 4.37
N VAL A 351 16.57 26.64 3.89
CA VAL A 351 15.75 25.71 3.11
C VAL A 351 14.98 24.83 4.07
N GLY A 352 13.68 24.65 3.78
CA GLY A 352 12.78 23.76 4.49
C GLY A 352 12.67 22.41 3.78
N SER A 353 11.44 21.95 3.58
CA SER A 353 11.16 20.70 2.90
C SER A 353 11.44 20.79 1.39
N MET A 354 11.96 19.72 0.84
CA MET A 354 12.18 19.56 -0.60
C MET A 354 11.29 18.42 -1.13
N TYR A 355 10.64 18.67 -2.25
CA TYR A 355 9.83 17.64 -2.89
C TYR A 355 9.85 17.81 -4.41
N HIS A 356 10.18 16.74 -5.14
CA HIS A 356 10.43 16.73 -6.58
C HIS A 356 11.52 17.76 -6.94
N ASP A 357 11.17 18.74 -7.79
CA ASP A 357 12.04 19.81 -8.27
C ASP A 357 11.93 21.12 -7.47
N LYS A 358 11.17 21.12 -6.36
CA LYS A 358 10.82 22.29 -5.57
C LYS A 358 11.37 22.22 -4.17
N ALA A 359 11.84 23.37 -3.67
CA ALA A 359 12.27 23.55 -2.30
C ALA A 359 11.52 24.72 -1.65
N GLU A 360 11.05 24.49 -0.44
CA GLU A 360 10.48 25.55 0.39
C GLU A 360 11.61 26.39 1.00
N ILE A 361 11.45 27.72 1.00
CA ILE A 361 12.33 28.64 1.70
C ILE A 361 11.64 29.13 2.96
N LEU A 362 12.24 28.87 4.10
CA LEU A 362 11.69 29.26 5.40
C LEU A 362 12.01 30.71 5.75
N SER A 363 13.20 31.20 5.38
CA SER A 363 13.66 32.56 5.60
C SER A 363 14.82 32.95 4.68
N GLY A 364 15.08 34.26 4.51
CA GLY A 364 16.20 34.81 3.71
C GLY A 364 15.76 35.47 2.40
N LEU A 365 14.52 35.32 1.98
CA LEU A 365 13.94 35.95 0.78
C LEU A 365 12.98 37.06 1.14
#